data_35f2a32e9c11c570bb42225783879999
#
_entry.id   35f2a32e9c11c570bb42225783879999
#
_cell.length_a   1.000
_cell.length_b   1.000
_cell.length_c   1.000
_cell.angle_alpha   90.00
_cell.angle_beta   90.00
_cell.angle_gamma   90.00
#
_symmetry.space_group_name_H-M   'P 1'
#
loop_
_entity.id
_entity.type
_entity.pdbx_description
1 polymer ?
#
loop_
_entity_poly.entity_id
_entity_poly.type
_entity_poly.pdbx_seq_one_letter_code
_entity_poly.pdbx_strand_id
1 'polypeptide(L)'
;MDQFFTFIGAHPWLVGAFLLLLIFFFRNELSRGGRTVNAQELVNMVNREGAVVVDVRDSTEFRSGHVVGAVNIPHASIVERLAELTRYRDKPVVVMCKMGQHAGSAGIQLRKAGFTNVTKLRGGVSEWRGHELPLVKGRIRRVLRNH
;
A
#
# COMPACT_ATOMS: atom_id res chain seq x y z
N MET A 1 -6.64 -32.30 30.25
CA MET A 1 -7.68 -31.54 29.50
C MET A 1 -8.80 -31.01 30.41
N ASP A 2 -9.09 -31.68 31.48
CA ASP A 2 -10.19 -31.27 32.38
C ASP A 2 -9.97 -29.94 33.09
N GLN A 3 -8.71 -29.60 33.40
CA GLN A 3 -8.37 -28.30 33.99
C GLN A 3 -8.61 -27.12 33.05
N PHE A 4 -8.45 -27.31 31.74
CA PHE A 4 -8.69 -26.27 30.72
C PHE A 4 -10.19 -25.95 30.63
N PHE A 5 -11.05 -26.95 30.58
CA PHE A 5 -12.52 -26.77 30.56
C PHE A 5 -13.04 -26.19 31.88
N THR A 6 -12.45 -26.58 33.01
CA THR A 6 -12.79 -26.04 34.33
C THR A 6 -12.41 -24.55 34.41
N PHE A 7 -11.26 -24.15 33.87
CA PHE A 7 -10.81 -22.75 33.83
C PHE A 7 -11.76 -21.90 32.96
N ILE A 8 -12.14 -22.38 31.77
CA ILE A 8 -13.09 -21.69 30.90
C ILE A 8 -14.45 -21.49 31.59
N GLY A 9 -14.93 -22.51 32.25
CA GLY A 9 -16.20 -22.44 32.97
C GLY A 9 -16.19 -21.54 34.20
N ALA A 10 -15.04 -21.43 34.86
CA ALA A 10 -14.86 -20.58 36.05
C ALA A 10 -14.69 -19.09 35.75
N HIS A 11 -14.17 -18.76 34.54
CA HIS A 11 -13.84 -17.39 34.18
C HIS A 11 -14.36 -17.01 32.78
N PRO A 12 -15.68 -17.06 32.53
CA PRO A 12 -16.23 -16.78 31.22
C PRO A 12 -15.96 -15.35 30.73
N TRP A 13 -15.83 -14.41 31.63
CA TRP A 13 -15.50 -13.02 31.31
C TRP A 13 -14.08 -12.84 30.76
N LEU A 14 -13.09 -13.63 31.27
CA LEU A 14 -11.72 -13.64 30.72
C LEU A 14 -11.68 -14.21 29.29
N VAL A 15 -12.41 -15.26 29.05
CA VAL A 15 -12.56 -15.86 27.72
C VAL A 15 -13.20 -14.86 26.75
N GLY A 16 -14.26 -14.18 27.18
CA GLY A 16 -14.91 -13.12 26.40
C GLY A 16 -13.98 -11.97 26.08
N ALA A 17 -13.23 -11.48 27.07
CA ALA A 17 -12.22 -10.42 26.87
C ALA A 17 -11.12 -10.83 25.91
N PHE A 18 -10.61 -12.06 26.03
CA PHE A 18 -9.59 -12.60 25.14
C PHE A 18 -10.08 -12.71 23.69
N LEU A 19 -11.30 -13.20 23.48
CA LEU A 19 -11.90 -13.28 22.14
C LEU A 19 -12.10 -11.89 21.53
N LEU A 20 -12.56 -10.91 22.30
CA LEU A 20 -12.67 -9.53 21.84
C LEU A 20 -11.32 -8.93 21.45
N LEU A 21 -10.27 -9.18 22.24
CA LEU A 21 -8.92 -8.74 21.93
C LEU A 21 -8.39 -9.42 20.64
N LEU A 22 -8.65 -10.71 20.46
CA LEU A 22 -8.31 -11.42 19.24
C LEU A 22 -9.02 -10.83 18.01
N ILE A 23 -10.32 -10.61 18.11
CA ILE A 23 -11.10 -10.00 17.03
C ILE A 23 -10.55 -8.61 16.70
N PHE A 24 -10.29 -7.81 17.73
CA PHE A 24 -9.72 -6.48 17.55
C PHE A 24 -8.33 -6.53 16.92
N PHE A 25 -7.49 -7.46 17.39
CA PHE A 25 -6.15 -7.67 16.83
C PHE A 25 -6.21 -8.07 15.35
N PHE A 26 -7.03 -9.07 15.00
CA PHE A 26 -7.19 -9.50 13.62
C PHE A 26 -7.75 -8.40 12.72
N ARG A 27 -8.77 -7.67 13.18
CA ARG A 27 -9.29 -6.53 12.42
C ARG A 27 -8.25 -5.43 12.21
N ASN A 28 -7.46 -5.13 13.23
CA ASN A 28 -6.37 -4.16 13.14
C ASN A 28 -5.27 -4.63 12.20
N GLU A 29 -4.91 -5.91 12.25
CA GLU A 29 -3.90 -6.48 11.36
C GLU A 29 -4.35 -6.52 9.90
N LEU A 30 -5.59 -6.93 9.63
CA LEU A 30 -6.16 -6.86 8.28
C LEU A 30 -6.26 -5.42 7.76
N SER A 31 -6.55 -4.47 8.63
CA SER A 31 -6.61 -3.04 8.27
C SER A 31 -5.23 -2.46 7.94
N ARG A 32 -4.18 -2.92 8.63
CA ARG A 32 -2.81 -2.45 8.41
C ARG A 32 -2.24 -2.90 7.07
N GLY A 33 -2.57 -4.12 6.65
CA GLY A 33 -2.04 -4.69 5.43
C GLY A 33 -2.55 -4.02 4.16
N GLY A 34 -3.82 -3.64 4.12
CA GLY A 34 -4.52 -3.19 2.92
C GLY A 34 -4.53 -4.27 1.83
N ARG A 35 -5.37 -4.06 0.81
CA ARG A 35 -5.41 -4.94 -0.35
C ARG A 35 -4.05 -4.91 -1.08
N THR A 36 -3.56 -6.07 -1.42
CA THR A 36 -2.31 -6.25 -2.18
C THR A 36 -2.65 -6.72 -3.59
N VAL A 37 -2.01 -6.14 -4.58
CA VAL A 37 -2.14 -6.52 -5.99
C VAL A 37 -0.81 -7.06 -6.50
N ASN A 38 -0.86 -7.95 -7.48
CA ASN A 38 0.33 -8.43 -8.18
C ASN A 38 0.70 -7.51 -9.35
N ALA A 39 1.83 -7.77 -9.98
CA ALA A 39 2.31 -6.95 -11.09
C ALA A 39 1.34 -6.92 -12.29
N GLN A 40 0.72 -8.05 -12.62
CA GLN A 40 -0.23 -8.13 -13.72
C GLN A 40 -1.53 -7.37 -13.41
N GLU A 41 -2.02 -7.47 -12.19
CA GLU A 41 -3.17 -6.70 -11.73
C GLU A 41 -2.88 -5.19 -11.78
N LEU A 42 -1.68 -4.78 -11.38
CA LEU A 42 -1.25 -3.37 -11.48
C LEU A 42 -1.30 -2.88 -12.93
N VAL A 43 -0.76 -3.63 -13.86
CA VAL A 43 -0.82 -3.28 -15.31
C VAL A 43 -2.26 -3.11 -15.76
N ASN A 44 -3.14 -4.01 -15.38
CA ASN A 44 -4.56 -3.93 -15.71
C ASN A 44 -5.24 -2.71 -15.09
N MET A 45 -4.94 -2.41 -13.82
CA MET A 45 -5.49 -1.24 -13.13
C MET A 45 -5.04 0.08 -13.78
N VAL A 46 -3.76 0.18 -14.14
CA VAL A 46 -3.24 1.36 -14.85
C VAL A 46 -3.91 1.55 -16.20
N ASN A 47 -4.03 0.47 -16.98
CA ASN A 47 -4.54 0.54 -18.35
C ASN A 47 -6.06 0.71 -18.43
N ARG A 48 -6.82 0.10 -17.54
CA ARG A 48 -8.28 0.05 -17.59
C ARG A 48 -8.97 1.00 -16.62
N GLU A 49 -8.40 1.20 -15.44
CA GLU A 49 -9.01 1.98 -14.36
C GLU A 49 -8.35 3.34 -14.15
N GLY A 50 -7.27 3.63 -14.87
CA GLY A 50 -6.51 4.86 -14.71
C GLY A 50 -5.81 4.97 -13.35
N ALA A 51 -5.40 3.84 -12.78
CA ALA A 51 -4.71 3.79 -11.49
C ALA A 51 -3.43 4.60 -11.50
N VAL A 52 -3.16 5.26 -10.39
CA VAL A 52 -1.94 6.06 -10.15
C VAL A 52 -0.99 5.24 -9.30
N VAL A 53 0.24 5.09 -9.77
CA VAL A 53 1.31 4.42 -9.03
C VAL A 53 2.06 5.47 -8.21
N VAL A 54 2.13 5.26 -6.91
CA VAL A 54 2.91 6.09 -5.98
C VAL A 54 4.11 5.28 -5.51
N ASP A 55 5.29 5.69 -5.94
CA ASP A 55 6.56 5.07 -5.56
C ASP A 55 7.13 5.80 -4.34
N VAL A 56 7.21 5.10 -3.22
CA VAL A 56 7.65 5.67 -1.94
C VAL A 56 9.13 5.41 -1.62
N ARG A 57 9.89 4.96 -2.62
CA ARG A 57 11.35 4.84 -2.51
C ARG A 57 12.01 6.21 -2.50
N ASP A 58 13.29 6.23 -2.14
CA ASP A 58 14.11 7.43 -2.26
C ASP A 58 14.21 7.90 -3.71
N SER A 59 14.37 9.21 -3.90
CA SER A 59 14.44 9.81 -5.23
C SER A 59 15.60 9.27 -6.08
N THR A 60 16.69 8.85 -5.44
CA THR A 60 17.84 8.24 -6.12
C THR A 60 17.46 6.88 -6.71
N GLU A 61 16.80 6.02 -5.93
CA GLU A 61 16.32 4.72 -6.39
C GLU A 61 15.25 4.87 -7.48
N PHE A 62 14.34 5.82 -7.33
CA PHE A 62 13.33 6.13 -8.33
C PHE A 62 13.96 6.51 -9.68
N ARG A 63 14.97 7.37 -9.67
CA ARG A 63 15.66 7.79 -10.90
C ARG A 63 16.43 6.66 -11.56
N SER A 64 16.91 5.69 -10.79
CA SER A 64 17.63 4.54 -11.32
C SER A 64 16.75 3.57 -12.12
N GLY A 65 15.46 3.61 -11.90
CA GLY A 65 14.45 2.83 -12.62
C GLY A 65 13.12 2.78 -11.87
N HIS A 66 12.04 3.16 -12.53
CA HIS A 66 10.69 3.20 -11.97
C HIS A 66 9.63 2.81 -13.01
N VAL A 67 8.44 2.51 -12.53
CA VAL A 67 7.30 2.21 -13.39
C VAL A 67 6.88 3.46 -14.15
N VAL A 68 6.56 3.32 -15.42
CA VAL A 68 6.13 4.43 -16.29
C VAL A 68 4.93 5.16 -15.68
N GLY A 69 5.02 6.47 -15.56
CA GLY A 69 3.96 7.31 -15.02
C GLY A 69 3.86 7.32 -13.49
N ALA A 70 4.72 6.60 -12.78
CA ALA A 70 4.74 6.61 -11.31
C ALA A 70 5.10 7.99 -10.75
N VAL A 71 4.43 8.36 -9.67
CA VAL A 71 4.73 9.56 -8.89
C VAL A 71 5.66 9.18 -7.75
N ASN A 72 6.80 9.85 -7.62
CA ASN A 72 7.73 9.61 -6.53
C ASN A 72 7.46 10.55 -5.35
N ILE A 73 7.12 9.97 -4.23
CA ILE A 73 7.05 10.67 -2.94
C ILE A 73 7.69 9.73 -1.90
N PRO A 74 8.91 10.01 -1.45
CA PRO A 74 9.58 9.20 -0.44
C PRO A 74 8.69 9.00 0.80
N HIS A 75 8.69 7.80 1.37
CA HIS A 75 7.79 7.47 2.49
C HIS A 75 7.94 8.40 3.70
N ALA A 76 9.13 8.93 3.93
CA ALA A 76 9.38 9.91 4.99
C ALA A 76 8.69 11.26 4.75
N SER A 77 8.41 11.59 3.50
CA SER A 77 7.80 12.88 3.09
C SER A 77 6.32 12.75 2.72
N ILE A 78 5.72 11.56 2.86
CA ILE A 78 4.35 11.30 2.38
C ILE A 78 3.32 12.25 3.03
N VAL A 79 3.43 12.48 4.32
CA VAL A 79 2.50 13.33 5.07
C VAL A 79 2.61 14.79 4.65
N GLU A 80 3.82 15.29 4.47
CA GLU A 80 4.09 16.68 4.05
C GLU A 80 3.66 16.95 2.61
N ARG A 81 3.74 15.94 1.76
CA ARG A 81 3.50 16.05 0.33
C ARG A 81 2.16 15.46 -0.12
N LEU A 82 1.26 15.18 0.80
CA LEU A 82 -0.09 14.65 0.47
C LEU A 82 -0.86 15.57 -0.47
N ALA A 83 -0.66 16.88 -0.39
CA ALA A 83 -1.30 17.85 -1.27
C ALA A 83 -1.02 17.60 -2.76
N GLU A 84 0.14 17.06 -3.10
CA GLU A 84 0.51 16.72 -4.48
C GLU A 84 -0.34 15.57 -5.06
N LEU A 85 -0.89 14.72 -4.18
CA LEU A 85 -1.71 13.57 -4.53
C LEU A 85 -3.22 13.84 -4.47
N THR A 86 -3.65 14.99 -3.97
CA THR A 86 -5.08 15.30 -3.74
C THR A 86 -5.92 15.13 -5.01
N ARG A 87 -5.39 15.46 -6.17
CA ARG A 87 -6.06 15.29 -7.47
C ARG A 87 -6.38 13.82 -7.83
N TYR A 88 -5.73 12.88 -7.18
CA TYR A 88 -5.91 11.44 -7.41
C TYR A 88 -6.79 10.76 -6.35
N ARG A 89 -7.41 11.54 -5.45
CA ARG A 89 -8.17 11.00 -4.32
C ARG A 89 -9.29 10.05 -4.74
N ASP A 90 -9.93 10.29 -5.86
CA ASP A 90 -11.04 9.49 -6.39
C ASP A 90 -10.57 8.39 -7.35
N LYS A 91 -9.28 8.28 -7.60
CA LYS A 91 -8.71 7.25 -8.48
C LYS A 91 -8.14 6.09 -7.66
N PRO A 92 -8.04 4.88 -8.24
CA PRO A 92 -7.26 3.82 -7.65
C PRO A 92 -5.80 4.26 -7.51
N VAL A 93 -5.24 4.09 -6.31
CA VAL A 93 -3.84 4.40 -6.02
C VAL A 93 -3.14 3.11 -5.61
N VAL A 94 -2.05 2.79 -6.27
CA VAL A 94 -1.21 1.65 -5.93
C VAL A 94 0.12 2.15 -5.38
N VAL A 95 0.39 1.83 -4.13
CA VAL A 95 1.63 2.21 -3.46
C VAL A 95 2.67 1.12 -3.68
N MET A 96 3.86 1.51 -4.06
CA MET A 96 4.98 0.60 -4.22
C MET A 96 6.25 1.11 -3.54
N CYS A 97 7.05 0.17 -3.06
CA CYS A 97 8.39 0.44 -2.56
C CYS A 97 9.35 -0.61 -3.12
N LYS A 98 10.56 -0.71 -2.59
CA LYS A 98 11.56 -1.66 -3.09
C LYS A 98 11.09 -3.12 -2.95
N MET A 99 10.61 -3.52 -1.77
CA MET A 99 10.25 -4.89 -1.42
C MET A 99 8.86 -5.02 -0.74
N GLY A 100 8.08 -3.96 -0.67
CA GLY A 100 6.75 -3.94 -0.04
C GLY A 100 6.72 -3.47 1.42
N GLN A 101 7.86 -3.23 2.06
CA GLN A 101 7.96 -2.90 3.49
C GLN A 101 7.33 -1.56 3.87
N HIS A 102 7.58 -0.52 3.12
CA HIS A 102 7.10 0.84 3.40
C HIS A 102 5.75 1.17 2.75
N ALA A 103 5.32 0.37 1.78
CA ALA A 103 4.06 0.59 1.09
C ALA A 103 2.84 0.50 2.01
N GLY A 104 2.90 -0.38 3.01
CA GLY A 104 1.81 -0.53 3.99
C GLY A 104 1.59 0.73 4.82
N SER A 105 2.64 1.29 5.40
CA SER A 105 2.56 2.51 6.21
C SER A 105 2.16 3.73 5.38
N ALA A 106 2.71 3.87 4.19
CA ALA A 106 2.31 4.93 3.25
C ALA A 106 0.83 4.81 2.86
N GLY A 107 0.35 3.60 2.59
CA GLY A 107 -1.06 3.33 2.30
C GLY A 107 -2.00 3.72 3.43
N ILE A 108 -1.60 3.51 4.69
CA ILE A 108 -2.36 3.94 5.87
C ILE A 108 -2.46 5.47 5.90
N GLN A 109 -1.37 6.18 5.66
CA GLN A 109 -1.37 7.64 5.64
C GLN A 109 -2.29 8.19 4.53
N LEU A 110 -2.27 7.58 3.35
CA LEU A 110 -3.16 7.96 2.26
C LEU A 110 -4.63 7.75 2.62
N ARG A 111 -4.98 6.61 3.23
CA ARG A 111 -6.37 6.36 3.67
C ARG A 111 -6.82 7.36 4.72
N LYS A 112 -5.99 7.70 5.68
CA LYS A 112 -6.28 8.75 6.67
C LYS A 112 -6.51 10.11 6.02
N ALA A 113 -5.87 10.38 4.90
CA ALA A 113 -6.04 11.60 4.13
C ALA A 113 -7.27 11.61 3.20
N GLY A 114 -8.09 10.55 3.21
CA GLY A 114 -9.34 10.46 2.45
C GLY A 114 -9.26 9.74 1.12
N PHE A 115 -8.16 9.03 0.85
CA PHE A 115 -8.05 8.17 -0.34
C PHE A 115 -8.85 6.88 -0.11
N THR A 116 -9.83 6.60 -0.96
CA THR A 116 -10.80 5.53 -0.75
C THR A 116 -10.35 4.19 -1.36
N ASN A 117 -9.54 4.20 -2.39
CA ASN A 117 -9.07 3.01 -3.09
C ASN A 117 -7.55 2.97 -3.13
N VAL A 118 -6.96 2.50 -2.04
CA VAL A 118 -5.51 2.37 -1.89
C VAL A 118 -5.15 0.90 -1.79
N THR A 119 -4.27 0.47 -2.67
CA THR A 119 -3.69 -0.87 -2.69
C THR A 119 -2.17 -0.78 -2.67
N LYS A 120 -1.51 -1.90 -2.43
CA LYS A 120 -0.06 -1.98 -2.48
C LYS A 120 0.40 -3.06 -3.44
N LEU A 121 1.54 -2.85 -4.09
CA LEU A 121 2.15 -3.85 -4.96
C LEU A 121 2.87 -4.90 -4.13
N ARG A 122 2.53 -6.17 -4.32
CA ARG A 122 3.23 -7.29 -3.70
C ARG A 122 4.69 -7.29 -4.16
N GLY A 123 5.61 -7.45 -3.21
CA GLY A 123 7.05 -7.53 -3.49
C GLY A 123 7.69 -6.26 -4.06
N GLY A 124 6.93 -5.18 -4.26
CA GLY A 124 7.42 -3.90 -4.74
C GLY A 124 8.13 -3.96 -6.10
N VAL A 125 9.09 -3.08 -6.31
CA VAL A 125 9.85 -3.00 -7.55
C VAL A 125 10.68 -4.25 -7.81
N SER A 126 11.11 -4.97 -6.78
CA SER A 126 11.86 -6.21 -6.93
C SER A 126 11.05 -7.28 -7.66
N GLU A 127 9.78 -7.45 -7.32
CA GLU A 127 8.90 -8.39 -8.02
C GLU A 127 8.58 -7.89 -9.44
N TRP A 128 8.38 -6.59 -9.63
CA TRP A 128 8.20 -5.97 -10.94
C TRP A 128 9.35 -6.31 -11.90
N ARG A 129 10.59 -6.19 -11.41
CA ARG A 129 11.79 -6.58 -12.17
C ARG A 129 11.87 -8.08 -12.42
N GLY A 130 11.46 -8.88 -11.45
CA GLY A 130 11.42 -10.34 -11.58
C GLY A 130 10.48 -10.82 -12.68
N HIS A 131 9.43 -10.08 -13.00
CA HIS A 131 8.53 -10.31 -14.13
C HIS A 131 9.01 -9.68 -15.45
N GLU A 132 10.23 -9.15 -15.48
CA GLU A 132 10.83 -8.49 -16.66
C GLU A 132 9.97 -7.33 -17.23
N LEU A 133 9.18 -6.68 -16.37
CA LEU A 133 8.36 -5.56 -16.77
C LEU A 133 9.20 -4.28 -16.92
N PRO A 134 8.83 -3.40 -17.86
CA PRO A 134 9.67 -2.26 -18.22
C PRO A 134 9.76 -1.23 -17.09
N LEU A 135 10.96 -0.70 -16.89
CA LEU A 135 11.27 0.43 -16.03
C LEU A 135 11.87 1.57 -16.86
N VAL A 136 11.51 2.78 -16.53
CA VAL A 136 12.08 3.99 -17.12
C VAL A 136 13.04 4.68 -16.16
N LYS A 137 14.03 5.39 -16.67
CA LYS A 137 15.05 6.11 -15.88
C LYS A 137 14.82 7.61 -15.94
N GLY A 138 15.31 8.29 -14.90
CA GLY A 138 15.33 9.75 -14.83
C GLY A 138 14.10 10.36 -14.17
N ARG A 139 14.03 11.69 -14.20
CA ARG A 139 12.85 12.43 -13.72
C ARG A 139 11.71 12.27 -14.71
N ILE A 140 10.49 12.15 -14.21
CA ILE A 140 9.32 12.35 -15.06
C ILE A 140 9.38 13.78 -15.58
N ARG A 141 9.66 13.96 -16.87
CA ARG A 141 9.28 15.22 -17.52
C ARG A 141 7.77 15.29 -17.38
N ARG A 142 7.26 16.33 -16.72
CA ARG A 142 5.85 16.69 -16.87
C ARG A 142 5.62 16.81 -18.37
N VAL A 143 5.00 15.80 -18.94
CA VAL A 143 4.36 15.98 -20.23
C VAL A 143 3.21 16.92 -19.91
N LEU A 144 3.43 18.20 -20.13
CA LEU A 144 2.37 19.17 -20.23
C LEU A 144 1.50 18.67 -21.37
N ARG A 145 0.46 17.96 -21.04
CA ARG A 145 -0.59 17.66 -21.98
C ARG A 145 -1.36 18.97 -22.16
N ASN A 146 -0.93 19.74 -23.15
CA ASN A 146 -1.80 20.73 -23.76
C ASN A 146 -2.96 19.95 -24.39
N HIS A 147 -4.08 20.01 -23.75
CA HIS A 147 -5.42 19.96 -24.37
C HIS A 147 -6.43 20.51 -23.36
#